data_055fa43ee1439640d1754d300c947509
#
_entry.id   055fa43ee1439640d1754d300c947509
#
_cell.length_a   1.000
_cell.length_b   1.000
_cell.length_c   1.000
_cell.angle_alpha   90.00
_cell.angle_beta   90.00
_cell.angle_gamma   90.00
#
_symmetry.space_group_name_H-M   'P 1'
#
loop_
_entity.id
_entity.type
_entity.pdbx_description
1 polymer ?
#
loop_
_entity_poly.entity_id
_entity_poly.type
_entity_poly.pdbx_seq_one_letter_code
_entity_poly.pdbx_strand_id
1 'polypeptide(L)'
;MKSRVISMLFCCLFFVGYELKGQKDSLTANSFEPSLNAYGGVLIKAYPDVPHSNHALLLGASLTWQTYGADNWHQLYRFPKIGVELIFADFGNPQFLGQAIGFIPTLEIKGSAKKHWRFKAGFGAARYNKPYDVVSNPKNFYIGGHFTNMSIFSLFWQKPLSEKFLLNYGVSVFHSSNGHTTLPNAGMNIVTAGIGISSRKHNTFHYSKANQVISAKRGYMLKFGLGFHEFGATTKAVGGPGYPSYHLSVWMNKPFRRSGVLQAGFVMAYYTSFYDYIISQQLYDSQEHMRSTTGVVFAGHEFVFGKFSFSAQAGLYLYNPFYIKQKKKEGTWHQLGNKLEAFNTNRIGLNYYPFKKRNSLNQLKGNLQMGIYLKANVAQADLFEYCVGYVF
;
A
#
# COMPACT_ATOMS: atom_id res chain seq x y z
N MET A 1 -17.68 -17.88 -5.75
CA MET A 1 -17.09 -16.76 -4.99
C MET A 1 -15.92 -16.03 -5.68
N LYS A 2 -15.28 -16.61 -6.70
CA LYS A 2 -14.13 -16.00 -7.43
C LYS A 2 -14.46 -14.73 -8.24
N SER A 3 -15.72 -14.47 -8.60
CA SER A 3 -16.09 -13.31 -9.45
C SER A 3 -16.33 -11.99 -8.69
N ARG A 4 -16.54 -12.01 -7.38
CA ARG A 4 -16.90 -10.80 -6.61
C ARG A 4 -15.70 -9.94 -6.18
N VAL A 5 -14.51 -10.52 -6.07
CA VAL A 5 -13.28 -9.78 -5.73
C VAL A 5 -12.79 -8.94 -6.91
N ILE A 6 -13.01 -9.42 -8.13
CA ILE A 6 -12.64 -8.69 -9.37
C ILE A 6 -13.49 -7.44 -9.55
N SER A 7 -14.79 -7.50 -9.21
CA SER A 7 -15.70 -6.35 -9.31
C SER A 7 -15.34 -5.22 -8.35
N MET A 8 -14.77 -5.53 -7.18
CA MET A 8 -14.41 -4.53 -6.19
C MET A 8 -13.10 -3.78 -6.53
N LEU A 9 -12.15 -4.46 -7.17
CA LEU A 9 -10.94 -3.83 -7.74
C LEU A 9 -11.27 -2.90 -8.92
N PHE A 10 -12.27 -3.24 -9.74
CA PHE A 10 -12.75 -2.41 -10.84
C PHE A 10 -13.43 -1.13 -10.35
N CYS A 11 -14.15 -1.14 -9.24
CA CYS A 11 -14.78 0.05 -8.67
C CYS A 11 -13.76 1.11 -8.23
N CYS A 12 -12.61 0.73 -7.70
CA CYS A 12 -11.55 1.68 -7.32
C CYS A 12 -10.92 2.37 -8.55
N LEU A 13 -10.89 1.71 -9.70
CA LEU A 13 -10.35 2.26 -10.95
C LEU A 13 -11.30 3.24 -11.63
N PHE A 14 -12.62 3.07 -11.48
CA PHE A 14 -13.63 3.98 -12.07
C PHE A 14 -13.65 5.35 -11.40
N PHE A 15 -13.29 5.46 -10.12
CA PHE A 15 -13.29 6.75 -9.41
C PHE A 15 -12.10 7.65 -9.79
N VAL A 16 -11.00 7.12 -10.28
CA VAL A 16 -9.87 7.93 -10.77
C VAL A 16 -10.22 8.64 -12.10
N GLY A 17 -11.09 8.03 -12.91
CA GLY A 17 -11.49 8.59 -14.21
C GLY A 17 -12.50 9.75 -14.15
N TYR A 18 -13.27 9.86 -13.09
CA TYR A 18 -14.37 10.83 -13.04
C TYR A 18 -13.95 12.27 -12.66
N GLU A 19 -12.84 12.46 -11.96
CA GLU A 19 -12.33 13.82 -11.65
C GLU A 19 -11.56 14.47 -12.80
N LEU A 20 -11.25 13.74 -13.87
CA LEU A 20 -10.56 14.31 -15.04
C LEU A 20 -11.47 15.17 -15.93
N LYS A 21 -12.78 15.14 -15.75
CA LYS A 21 -13.75 15.87 -16.58
C LYS A 21 -14.14 17.27 -16.09
N GLY A 22 -13.67 17.73 -14.95
CA GLY A 22 -14.21 18.92 -14.24
C GLY A 22 -13.45 20.23 -14.41
N GLN A 23 -12.36 20.30 -15.20
CA GLN A 23 -11.60 21.54 -15.32
C GLN A 23 -11.44 21.97 -16.78
N LYS A 24 -12.48 22.60 -17.29
CA LYS A 24 -12.41 23.49 -18.46
C LYS A 24 -11.89 24.85 -17.98
N ASP A 25 -10.59 25.00 -17.85
CA ASP A 25 -9.92 26.27 -17.97
C ASP A 25 -8.70 26.09 -18.86
N SER A 26 -8.53 27.01 -19.78
CA SER A 26 -7.70 27.01 -20.97
C SER A 26 -6.17 27.02 -20.70
N LEU A 27 -5.71 26.35 -19.66
CA LEU A 27 -4.32 26.22 -19.31
C LEU A 27 -3.82 24.82 -19.63
N THR A 28 -3.33 24.69 -20.88
CA THR A 28 -2.52 23.57 -21.37
C THR A 28 -3.06 22.17 -21.05
N ALA A 29 -4.19 21.86 -21.66
CA ALA A 29 -4.69 20.51 -21.82
C ALA A 29 -3.67 19.68 -22.61
N ASN A 30 -2.58 19.22 -22.06
CA ASN A 30 -1.70 18.21 -22.70
C ASN A 30 -0.37 18.08 -21.98
N SER A 31 -0.39 17.96 -20.67
CA SER A 31 0.84 17.70 -19.90
C SER A 31 1.07 16.20 -19.62
N PHE A 32 0.55 15.32 -20.47
CA PHE A 32 0.91 13.92 -20.42
C PHE A 32 2.36 13.72 -20.85
N GLU A 33 3.12 13.06 -20.01
CA GLU A 33 4.52 12.73 -20.24
C GLU A 33 4.65 11.20 -20.31
N PRO A 34 4.66 10.61 -21.52
CA PRO A 34 4.95 9.18 -21.66
C PRO A 34 6.41 8.89 -21.32
N SER A 35 6.66 7.72 -20.76
CA SER A 35 8.01 7.20 -20.57
C SER A 35 8.09 5.69 -20.77
N LEU A 36 9.28 5.24 -21.18
CA LEU A 36 9.65 3.84 -21.23
C LEU A 36 10.84 3.62 -20.32
N ASN A 37 10.76 2.58 -19.50
CA ASN A 37 11.75 2.27 -18.48
C ASN A 37 12.14 0.79 -18.58
N ALA A 38 13.40 0.50 -18.34
CA ALA A 38 13.90 -0.86 -18.15
C ALA A 38 14.59 -0.95 -16.80
N TYR A 39 14.29 -2.01 -16.06
CA TYR A 39 14.81 -2.26 -14.71
C TYR A 39 15.46 -3.64 -14.69
N GLY A 40 16.74 -3.70 -14.33
CA GLY A 40 17.48 -4.94 -14.14
C GLY A 40 17.88 -5.11 -12.68
N GLY A 41 17.70 -6.29 -12.11
CA GLY A 41 18.00 -6.47 -10.70
C GLY A 41 17.90 -7.88 -10.18
N VAL A 42 17.78 -8.01 -8.88
CA VAL A 42 17.80 -9.29 -8.17
C VAL A 42 16.60 -9.41 -7.23
N LEU A 43 16.06 -10.62 -7.17
CA LEU A 43 15.05 -11.00 -6.20
C LEU A 43 15.74 -11.30 -4.85
N ILE A 44 15.34 -10.60 -3.81
CA ILE A 44 15.81 -10.85 -2.45
C ILE A 44 15.20 -12.16 -1.96
N LYS A 45 16.04 -13.10 -1.61
CA LYS A 45 15.64 -14.40 -1.10
C LYS A 45 15.12 -14.24 0.35
N ALA A 46 13.80 -14.40 0.54
CA ALA A 46 13.18 -14.22 1.86
C ALA A 46 13.37 -15.45 2.78
N TYR A 47 13.44 -16.66 2.19
CA TYR A 47 13.56 -17.94 2.92
C TYR A 47 14.53 -18.88 2.18
N PRO A 48 15.17 -19.84 2.88
CA PRO A 48 16.13 -20.78 2.28
C PRO A 48 15.56 -21.62 1.14
N ASP A 49 14.32 -22.09 1.30
CA ASP A 49 13.69 -23.08 0.41
C ASP A 49 12.90 -22.50 -0.77
N VAL A 50 12.95 -21.18 -0.97
CA VAL A 50 12.26 -20.56 -2.11
C VAL A 50 13.07 -20.74 -3.41
N PRO A 51 12.40 -20.76 -4.59
CA PRO A 51 13.08 -20.89 -5.88
C PRO A 51 14.10 -19.79 -6.10
N HIS A 52 15.24 -20.16 -6.64
CA HIS A 52 16.29 -19.23 -7.02
C HIS A 52 15.84 -18.41 -8.24
N SER A 53 16.19 -17.14 -8.27
CA SER A 53 16.07 -16.24 -9.42
C SER A 53 17.48 -15.88 -9.89
N ASN A 54 17.75 -16.03 -11.17
CA ASN A 54 19.07 -15.66 -11.73
C ASN A 54 19.22 -14.15 -11.78
N HIS A 55 18.23 -13.49 -12.37
CA HIS A 55 18.10 -12.03 -12.48
C HIS A 55 16.64 -11.70 -12.79
N ALA A 56 16.20 -10.52 -12.39
CA ALA A 56 14.88 -10.02 -12.75
C ALA A 56 15.02 -8.90 -13.79
N LEU A 57 14.23 -8.97 -14.86
CA LEU A 57 14.11 -7.92 -15.87
C LEU A 57 12.67 -7.42 -15.88
N LEU A 58 12.50 -6.09 -15.71
CA LEU A 58 11.18 -5.48 -15.77
C LEU A 58 11.19 -4.38 -16.84
N LEU A 59 10.14 -4.33 -17.63
CA LEU A 59 9.90 -3.29 -18.64
C LEU A 59 8.67 -2.50 -18.23
N GLY A 60 8.80 -1.17 -18.15
CA GLY A 60 7.74 -0.26 -17.74
C GLY A 60 7.37 0.72 -18.85
N ALA A 61 6.09 0.86 -19.10
CA ALA A 61 5.53 1.95 -19.89
C ALA A 61 4.67 2.81 -18.96
N SER A 62 5.00 4.08 -18.80
CA SER A 62 4.25 4.97 -17.93
C SER A 62 3.72 6.20 -18.64
N LEU A 63 2.59 6.66 -18.13
CA LEU A 63 1.96 7.90 -18.53
C LEU A 63 1.75 8.75 -17.28
N THR A 64 2.47 9.88 -17.18
CA THR A 64 2.37 10.79 -16.06
C THR A 64 1.87 12.16 -16.51
N TRP A 65 1.21 12.88 -15.60
CA TRP A 65 0.88 14.28 -15.80
C TRP A 65 1.36 15.13 -14.63
N GLN A 66 1.86 16.30 -14.97
CA GLN A 66 2.42 17.25 -14.04
C GLN A 66 1.29 18.06 -13.39
N THR A 67 1.25 18.13 -12.07
CA THR A 67 0.40 19.10 -11.37
C THR A 67 0.95 20.52 -11.53
N TYR A 68 0.09 21.51 -11.63
CA TYR A 68 0.45 22.88 -12.02
C TYR A 68 0.12 23.96 -10.98
N GLY A 69 -0.49 23.61 -9.85
CA GLY A 69 -0.73 24.55 -8.75
C GLY A 69 -2.19 24.95 -8.51
N ALA A 70 -3.15 24.31 -9.20
CA ALA A 70 -4.58 24.55 -8.97
C ALA A 70 -5.01 24.26 -7.54
N ASP A 71 -4.44 23.24 -6.92
CA ASP A 71 -4.70 22.89 -5.55
C ASP A 71 -3.48 23.16 -4.65
N ASN A 72 -3.72 23.48 -3.38
CA ASN A 72 -2.65 23.79 -2.42
C ASN A 72 -1.63 22.66 -2.25
N TRP A 73 -2.07 21.39 -2.31
CA TRP A 73 -1.18 20.25 -2.18
C TRP A 73 -0.19 20.13 -3.34
N HIS A 74 -0.50 20.64 -4.54
CA HIS A 74 0.45 20.72 -5.65
C HIS A 74 1.70 21.49 -5.27
N GLN A 75 1.53 22.65 -4.63
CA GLN A 75 2.65 23.49 -4.22
C GLN A 75 3.37 22.91 -3.01
N LEU A 76 2.64 22.31 -2.06
CA LEU A 76 3.19 21.69 -0.86
C LEU A 76 4.17 20.56 -1.18
N TYR A 77 3.81 19.73 -2.15
CA TYR A 77 4.63 18.62 -2.61
C TYR A 77 5.48 18.97 -3.84
N ARG A 78 5.68 20.27 -4.11
CA ARG A 78 6.54 20.79 -5.18
C ARG A 78 6.12 20.35 -6.55
N PHE A 79 4.83 20.46 -6.83
CA PHE A 79 4.20 20.09 -8.09
C PHE A 79 4.51 18.64 -8.46
N PRO A 80 3.97 17.68 -7.70
CA PRO A 80 4.18 16.26 -7.97
C PRO A 80 3.60 15.86 -9.32
N LYS A 81 4.07 14.74 -9.86
CA LYS A 81 3.42 14.09 -11.00
C LYS A 81 2.56 12.96 -10.50
N ILE A 82 1.40 12.80 -11.09
CA ILE A 82 0.51 11.65 -10.90
C ILE A 82 0.57 10.83 -12.19
N GLY A 83 0.50 9.52 -12.09
CA GLY A 83 0.53 8.71 -13.30
C GLY A 83 0.11 7.28 -13.09
N VAL A 84 0.28 6.51 -14.14
CA VAL A 84 0.13 5.07 -14.16
C VAL A 84 1.33 4.45 -14.83
N GLU A 85 1.73 3.28 -14.37
CA GLU A 85 2.81 2.50 -14.98
C GLU A 85 2.31 1.08 -15.24
N LEU A 86 2.44 0.63 -16.49
CA LEU A 86 2.27 -0.76 -16.88
C LEU A 86 3.64 -1.42 -16.80
N ILE A 87 3.73 -2.53 -16.07
CA ILE A 87 4.97 -3.29 -15.89
C ILE A 87 4.78 -4.67 -16.48
N PHE A 88 5.71 -5.08 -17.33
CA PHE A 88 5.97 -6.48 -17.64
C PHE A 88 7.21 -6.90 -16.84
N ALA A 89 7.11 -7.99 -16.08
CA ALA A 89 8.20 -8.51 -15.24
C ALA A 89 8.51 -9.95 -15.59
N ASP A 90 9.78 -10.25 -15.84
CA ASP A 90 10.36 -11.58 -15.89
C ASP A 90 11.26 -11.79 -14.67
N PHE A 91 10.99 -12.85 -13.90
CA PHE A 91 11.67 -13.08 -12.63
C PHE A 91 12.90 -13.98 -12.74
N GLY A 92 13.38 -14.26 -13.98
CA GLY A 92 14.62 -15.02 -14.23
C GLY A 92 14.56 -16.50 -13.85
N ASN A 93 13.36 -17.03 -13.66
CA ASN A 93 13.09 -18.45 -13.43
C ASN A 93 11.72 -18.83 -14.02
N PRO A 94 11.67 -19.16 -15.32
CA PRO A 94 10.42 -19.43 -16.01
C PRO A 94 9.70 -20.68 -15.51
N GLN A 95 10.42 -21.60 -14.87
CA GLN A 95 9.85 -22.84 -14.35
C GLN A 95 8.97 -22.59 -13.10
N PHE A 96 9.46 -21.81 -12.15
CA PHE A 96 8.80 -21.63 -10.86
C PHE A 96 8.22 -20.24 -10.63
N LEU A 97 8.93 -19.18 -11.05
CA LEU A 97 8.52 -17.80 -10.78
C LEU A 97 7.74 -17.17 -11.93
N GLY A 98 8.12 -17.53 -13.16
CA GLY A 98 7.46 -17.07 -14.38
C GLY A 98 7.54 -15.57 -14.59
N GLN A 99 6.41 -14.98 -14.98
CA GLN A 99 6.26 -13.59 -15.39
C GLN A 99 5.02 -12.96 -14.77
N ALA A 100 4.99 -11.63 -14.75
CA ALA A 100 3.81 -10.88 -14.33
C ALA A 100 3.55 -9.66 -15.24
N ILE A 101 2.29 -9.25 -15.26
CA ILE A 101 1.87 -7.96 -15.83
C ILE A 101 1.20 -7.17 -14.71
N GLY A 102 1.71 -5.97 -14.44
CA GLY A 102 1.23 -5.07 -13.39
C GLY A 102 0.67 -3.77 -13.92
N PHE A 103 -0.33 -3.23 -13.24
CA PHE A 103 -0.86 -1.88 -13.42
C PHE A 103 -0.70 -1.13 -12.09
N ILE A 104 0.09 -0.05 -12.10
CA ILE A 104 0.53 0.63 -10.89
C ILE A 104 0.23 2.13 -11.01
N PRO A 105 -0.81 2.66 -10.34
CA PRO A 105 -0.95 4.10 -10.09
C PRO A 105 0.27 4.62 -9.31
N THR A 106 0.81 5.76 -9.74
CA THR A 106 2.07 6.31 -9.21
C THR A 106 1.94 7.78 -8.82
N LEU A 107 2.71 8.16 -7.82
CA LEU A 107 2.96 9.54 -7.41
C LEU A 107 4.47 9.80 -7.44
N GLU A 108 4.88 10.84 -8.16
CA GLU A 108 6.28 11.26 -8.21
C GLU A 108 6.46 12.63 -7.55
N ILE A 109 7.37 12.71 -6.59
CA ILE A 109 7.67 13.94 -5.85
C ILE A 109 9.11 14.37 -6.17
N LYS A 110 9.30 15.64 -6.51
CA LYS A 110 10.60 16.22 -6.73
C LYS A 110 11.31 16.52 -5.41
N GLY A 111 12.57 16.15 -5.26
CA GLY A 111 13.31 16.31 -4.03
C GLY A 111 13.53 17.77 -3.63
N SER A 112 14.14 18.59 -4.48
CA SER A 112 14.27 20.03 -4.26
C SER A 112 14.26 20.78 -5.60
N ALA A 113 14.06 22.10 -5.55
CA ALA A 113 14.07 22.93 -6.76
C ALA A 113 15.38 22.85 -7.54
N LYS A 114 16.51 22.72 -6.84
CA LYS A 114 17.88 22.68 -7.40
C LYS A 114 18.38 21.27 -7.70
N LYS A 115 17.67 20.19 -7.25
CA LYS A 115 18.13 18.80 -7.40
C LYS A 115 17.32 18.08 -8.48
N HIS A 116 18.00 17.30 -9.29
CA HIS A 116 17.42 16.54 -10.41
C HIS A 116 16.85 15.17 -10.00
N TRP A 117 16.80 14.85 -8.70
CA TRP A 117 16.25 13.60 -8.23
C TRP A 117 14.74 13.67 -7.95
N ARG A 118 14.08 12.57 -8.16
CA ARG A 118 12.68 12.35 -7.86
C ARG A 118 12.49 11.06 -7.06
N PHE A 119 11.49 11.07 -6.23
CA PHE A 119 10.98 9.88 -5.56
C PHE A 119 9.65 9.50 -6.20
N LYS A 120 9.51 8.23 -6.62
CA LYS A 120 8.26 7.65 -7.13
C LYS A 120 7.80 6.59 -6.13
N ALA A 121 6.52 6.65 -5.76
CA ALA A 121 5.83 5.59 -5.06
C ALA A 121 4.58 5.18 -5.85
N GLY A 122 4.32 3.89 -5.93
CA GLY A 122 3.14 3.37 -6.60
C GLY A 122 2.62 2.12 -5.92
N PHE A 123 1.29 1.98 -5.90
CA PHE A 123 0.58 0.83 -5.35
C PHE A 123 -0.46 0.38 -6.36
N GLY A 124 -0.38 -0.86 -6.77
CA GLY A 124 -1.22 -1.39 -7.83
C GLY A 124 -1.47 -2.88 -7.69
N ALA A 125 -1.84 -3.51 -8.77
CA ALA A 125 -2.11 -4.93 -8.85
C ALA A 125 -1.37 -5.55 -10.04
N ALA A 126 -1.00 -6.82 -9.91
CA ALA A 126 -0.38 -7.59 -10.98
C ALA A 126 -0.99 -8.98 -11.08
N ARG A 127 -0.97 -9.50 -12.32
CA ARG A 127 -1.32 -10.88 -12.62
C ARG A 127 -0.05 -11.66 -12.87
N TYR A 128 0.12 -12.75 -12.12
CA TYR A 128 1.22 -13.70 -12.21
C TYR A 128 0.79 -14.94 -12.99
N ASN A 129 1.65 -15.44 -13.89
CA ASN A 129 1.35 -16.63 -14.67
C ASN A 129 1.73 -17.95 -13.98
N LYS A 130 2.62 -17.90 -12.98
CA LYS A 130 3.14 -19.06 -12.25
C LYS A 130 3.01 -18.89 -10.73
N PRO A 131 1.78 -18.74 -10.16
CA PRO A 131 1.61 -18.75 -8.70
C PRO A 131 1.90 -20.14 -8.12
N TYR A 132 1.85 -20.23 -6.81
CA TYR A 132 1.84 -21.52 -6.12
C TYR A 132 0.67 -22.38 -6.59
N ASP A 133 0.95 -23.64 -6.80
CA ASP A 133 -0.04 -24.71 -7.01
C ASP A 133 0.50 -25.99 -6.40
N VAL A 134 -0.30 -26.68 -5.63
CA VAL A 134 0.11 -27.86 -4.84
C VAL A 134 0.63 -29.00 -5.72
N VAL A 135 0.20 -29.09 -6.98
CA VAL A 135 0.59 -30.14 -7.91
C VAL A 135 1.63 -29.66 -8.91
N SER A 136 1.33 -28.55 -9.61
CA SER A 136 2.15 -28.09 -10.74
C SER A 136 3.28 -27.13 -10.38
N ASN A 137 3.18 -26.41 -9.22
CA ASN A 137 4.21 -25.45 -8.79
C ASN A 137 4.35 -25.36 -7.25
N PRO A 138 4.61 -26.48 -6.56
CA PRO A 138 4.60 -26.54 -5.09
C PRO A 138 5.79 -25.80 -4.44
N LYS A 139 6.80 -25.36 -5.22
CA LYS A 139 7.96 -24.65 -4.70
C LYS A 139 7.82 -23.12 -4.68
N ASN A 140 6.81 -22.56 -5.34
CA ASN A 140 6.63 -21.11 -5.37
C ASN A 140 5.94 -20.59 -4.10
N PHE A 141 6.67 -20.48 -3.01
CA PHE A 141 6.16 -19.89 -1.76
C PHE A 141 6.04 -18.36 -1.78
N TYR A 142 6.49 -17.69 -2.83
CA TYR A 142 6.41 -16.22 -2.92
C TYR A 142 4.99 -15.72 -3.16
N ILE A 143 4.27 -16.36 -4.09
CA ILE A 143 2.98 -15.87 -4.63
C ILE A 143 1.94 -16.98 -4.59
N GLY A 144 0.96 -16.88 -3.71
CA GLY A 144 -0.10 -17.88 -3.51
C GLY A 144 -1.28 -17.80 -4.47
N GLY A 145 -1.34 -16.79 -5.34
CA GLY A 145 -2.45 -16.63 -6.28
C GLY A 145 -2.10 -15.82 -7.51
N HIS A 146 -2.91 -15.96 -8.57
CA HIS A 146 -2.67 -15.25 -9.84
C HIS A 146 -2.71 -13.73 -9.72
N PHE A 147 -3.50 -13.17 -8.82
CA PHE A 147 -3.62 -11.72 -8.62
C PHE A 147 -3.10 -11.34 -7.24
N THR A 148 -2.21 -10.36 -7.22
CA THR A 148 -1.63 -9.84 -5.98
C THR A 148 -1.30 -8.35 -6.12
N ASN A 149 -1.01 -7.67 -5.03
CA ASN A 149 -0.47 -6.33 -5.07
C ASN A 149 0.90 -6.33 -5.75
N MET A 150 1.20 -5.27 -6.50
CA MET A 150 2.53 -4.90 -6.94
C MET A 150 2.75 -3.42 -6.62
N SER A 151 3.79 -3.15 -5.86
CA SER A 151 4.18 -1.80 -5.45
C SER A 151 5.55 -1.46 -6.01
N ILE A 152 5.78 -0.17 -6.29
CA ILE A 152 7.07 0.36 -6.72
C ILE A 152 7.48 1.53 -5.83
N PHE A 153 8.76 1.54 -5.43
CA PHE A 153 9.42 2.67 -4.80
C PHE A 153 10.72 2.93 -5.54
N SER A 154 10.88 4.14 -6.09
CA SER A 154 12.05 4.49 -6.90
C SER A 154 12.66 5.79 -6.45
N LEU A 155 13.96 5.83 -6.42
CA LEU A 155 14.76 7.05 -6.34
C LEU A 155 15.53 7.19 -7.65
N PHE A 156 15.23 8.21 -8.44
CA PHE A 156 15.82 8.36 -9.75
C PHE A 156 16.18 9.81 -10.07
N TRP A 157 17.12 9.96 -10.97
CA TRP A 157 17.58 11.25 -11.50
C TRP A 157 17.08 11.43 -12.91
N GLN A 158 16.85 12.70 -13.27
CA GLN A 158 16.48 13.11 -14.63
C GLN A 158 17.54 14.05 -15.19
N LYS A 159 18.05 13.72 -16.38
CA LYS A 159 18.95 14.60 -17.16
C LYS A 159 18.34 14.92 -18.52
N PRO A 160 18.39 16.16 -19.00
CA PRO A 160 18.07 16.45 -20.40
C PRO A 160 18.91 15.61 -21.34
N LEU A 161 18.27 14.83 -22.22
CA LEU A 161 18.92 14.12 -23.32
C LEU A 161 18.82 14.97 -24.61
N SER A 162 17.71 15.69 -24.76
CA SER A 162 17.46 16.66 -25.84
C SER A 162 16.42 17.67 -25.37
N GLU A 163 16.01 18.58 -26.25
CA GLU A 163 14.89 19.49 -25.97
C GLU A 163 13.58 18.76 -25.70
N LYS A 164 13.38 17.57 -26.31
CA LYS A 164 12.14 16.79 -26.23
C LYS A 164 12.19 15.63 -25.28
N PHE A 165 13.37 15.19 -24.83
CA PHE A 165 13.53 13.98 -24.03
C PHE A 165 14.38 14.18 -22.79
N LEU A 166 14.03 13.42 -21.74
CA LEU A 166 14.79 13.28 -20.50
C LEU A 166 15.28 11.84 -20.38
N LEU A 167 16.50 11.67 -19.98
CA LEU A 167 17.07 10.42 -19.50
C LEU A 167 16.73 10.27 -18.02
N ASN A 168 16.14 9.15 -17.65
CA ASN A 168 15.88 8.76 -16.28
C ASN A 168 16.84 7.62 -15.90
N TYR A 169 17.43 7.65 -14.71
CA TYR A 169 18.24 6.56 -14.19
C TYR A 169 18.23 6.55 -12.68
N GLY A 170 18.22 5.37 -12.09
CA GLY A 170 18.14 5.25 -10.64
C GLY A 170 17.99 3.85 -10.12
N VAL A 171 17.50 3.76 -8.88
CA VAL A 171 17.27 2.49 -8.20
C VAL A 171 15.80 2.37 -7.84
N SER A 172 15.28 1.14 -7.86
CA SER A 172 13.90 0.88 -7.51
C SER A 172 13.78 -0.41 -6.69
N VAL A 173 12.78 -0.44 -5.83
CA VAL A 173 12.34 -1.64 -5.14
C VAL A 173 10.93 -1.95 -5.60
N PHE A 174 10.72 -3.15 -6.11
CA PHE A 174 9.40 -3.70 -6.39
C PHE A 174 9.03 -4.68 -5.28
N HIS A 175 7.81 -4.57 -4.79
CA HIS A 175 7.28 -5.48 -3.78
C HIS A 175 5.95 -6.06 -4.25
N SER A 176 5.78 -7.38 -4.10
CA SER A 176 4.53 -8.06 -4.40
C SER A 176 4.12 -8.98 -3.25
N SER A 177 2.88 -8.81 -2.80
CA SER A 177 2.30 -9.60 -1.71
C SER A 177 0.78 -9.51 -1.78
N ASN A 178 0.08 -10.57 -1.42
CA ASN A 178 -1.38 -10.58 -1.35
C ASN A 178 -1.92 -10.19 0.05
N GLY A 179 -1.04 -9.72 0.96
CA GLY A 179 -1.46 -9.31 2.30
C GLY A 179 -2.03 -10.46 3.14
N HIS A 180 -1.55 -11.69 2.93
CA HIS A 180 -1.98 -12.90 3.65
C HIS A 180 -3.40 -13.40 3.31
N THR A 181 -3.99 -12.90 2.20
CA THR A 181 -5.34 -13.35 1.78
C THR A 181 -5.36 -14.76 1.21
N THR A 182 -4.20 -15.24 0.72
CA THR A 182 -4.01 -16.61 0.22
C THR A 182 -2.57 -17.03 0.48
N LEU A 183 -2.40 -18.20 1.07
CA LEU A 183 -1.10 -18.78 1.37
C LEU A 183 -0.66 -19.83 0.34
N PRO A 184 0.65 -19.96 0.11
CA PRO A 184 1.78 -19.25 0.71
C PRO A 184 1.90 -17.82 0.20
N ASN A 185 2.48 -16.93 1.01
CA ASN A 185 2.68 -15.54 0.64
C ASN A 185 3.97 -14.98 1.30
N ALA A 186 5.12 -15.51 0.92
CA ALA A 186 6.39 -14.98 1.37
C ALA A 186 6.66 -13.56 0.82
N GLY A 187 5.97 -13.21 -0.28
CA GLY A 187 6.13 -11.94 -0.98
C GLY A 187 7.43 -11.86 -1.78
N MET A 188 7.42 -11.13 -2.88
CA MET A 188 8.60 -10.90 -3.72
C MET A 188 9.12 -9.49 -3.46
N ASN A 189 10.41 -9.37 -3.14
CA ASN A 189 11.12 -8.10 -3.03
C ASN A 189 12.24 -8.08 -4.07
N ILE A 190 12.18 -7.17 -5.04
CA ILE A 190 13.15 -7.06 -6.13
C ILE A 190 13.82 -5.70 -6.04
N VAL A 191 15.13 -5.69 -5.89
CA VAL A 191 15.95 -4.48 -5.96
C VAL A 191 16.55 -4.35 -7.34
N THR A 192 16.35 -3.20 -7.97
CA THR A 192 16.76 -2.97 -9.37
C THR A 192 17.54 -1.68 -9.55
N ALA A 193 18.43 -1.66 -10.52
CA ALA A 193 18.87 -0.46 -11.21
C ALA A 193 17.98 -0.26 -12.45
N GLY A 194 17.66 0.99 -12.78
CA GLY A 194 16.78 1.31 -13.90
C GLY A 194 17.30 2.44 -14.76
N ILE A 195 16.96 2.37 -16.04
CA ILE A 195 17.19 3.40 -17.04
C ILE A 195 15.92 3.59 -17.87
N GLY A 196 15.65 4.82 -18.30
CA GLY A 196 14.45 5.08 -19.11
C GLY A 196 14.53 6.41 -19.83
N ILE A 197 13.60 6.58 -20.74
CA ILE A 197 13.41 7.83 -21.50
C ILE A 197 11.98 8.32 -21.27
N SER A 198 11.83 9.60 -20.92
CA SER A 198 10.54 10.26 -20.82
C SER A 198 10.47 11.48 -21.73
N SER A 199 9.27 11.85 -22.16
CA SER A 199 9.08 13.10 -22.87
C SER A 199 9.35 14.28 -21.94
N ARG A 200 9.97 15.33 -22.47
CA ARG A 200 10.18 16.58 -21.77
C ARG A 200 9.12 17.58 -22.15
N LYS A 201 8.39 18.08 -21.16
CA LYS A 201 7.40 19.15 -21.33
C LYS A 201 7.84 20.39 -20.59
N HIS A 202 7.63 21.55 -21.20
CA HIS A 202 7.74 22.83 -20.52
C HIS A 202 6.39 23.14 -19.85
N ASN A 203 6.38 23.10 -18.52
CA ASN A 203 5.18 23.31 -17.74
C ASN A 203 5.21 24.69 -17.08
N THR A 204 4.12 25.43 -17.18
CA THR A 204 3.93 26.68 -16.44
C THR A 204 3.30 26.36 -15.09
N PHE A 205 3.93 26.84 -14.01
CA PHE A 205 3.45 26.61 -12.66
C PHE A 205 2.78 27.88 -12.12
N HIS A 206 1.60 27.69 -11.51
CA HIS A 206 0.90 28.76 -10.79
C HIS A 206 1.29 28.74 -9.32
N TYR A 207 1.89 29.82 -8.86
CA TYR A 207 2.21 30.00 -7.45
C TYR A 207 1.15 30.90 -6.80
N SER A 208 0.37 30.33 -5.89
CA SER A 208 -0.54 31.11 -5.05
C SER A 208 0.18 31.52 -3.78
N LYS A 209 0.14 32.80 -3.40
CA LYS A 209 0.49 33.26 -2.06
C LYS A 209 -0.62 32.85 -1.07
N ALA A 210 -0.86 31.56 -0.93
CA ALA A 210 -1.83 31.09 0.05
C ALA A 210 -1.32 31.41 1.46
N ASN A 211 -1.95 32.34 2.12
CA ASN A 211 -1.87 32.52 3.57
C ASN A 211 -2.50 31.27 4.20
N GLN A 212 -1.69 30.23 4.37
CA GLN A 212 -2.14 28.94 4.88
C GLN A 212 -2.12 28.99 6.40
N VAL A 213 -3.21 29.43 6.99
CA VAL A 213 -3.45 29.25 8.43
C VAL A 213 -3.71 27.77 8.65
N ILE A 214 -2.87 27.12 9.44
CA ILE A 214 -3.08 25.73 9.88
C ILE A 214 -4.18 25.78 10.95
N SER A 215 -5.29 25.10 10.72
CA SER A 215 -6.32 24.99 11.73
C SER A 215 -5.77 24.23 12.96
N ALA A 216 -5.94 24.82 14.14
CA ALA A 216 -5.64 24.16 15.40
C ALA A 216 -6.75 23.19 15.83
N LYS A 217 -7.88 23.16 15.10
CA LYS A 217 -9.05 22.34 15.48
C LYS A 217 -8.76 20.86 15.26
N ARG A 218 -9.04 20.07 16.29
CA ARG A 218 -8.98 18.61 16.26
C ARG A 218 -10.23 18.06 15.62
N GLY A 219 -10.14 16.91 14.98
CA GLY A 219 -11.25 16.11 14.51
C GLY A 219 -11.17 14.71 15.11
N TYR A 220 -12.29 14.05 15.24
CA TYR A 220 -12.35 12.68 15.72
C TYR A 220 -12.85 11.78 14.59
N MET A 221 -12.28 10.59 14.47
CA MET A 221 -12.62 9.60 13.47
C MET A 221 -13.23 8.38 14.16
N LEU A 222 -14.38 7.93 13.65
CA LEU A 222 -14.89 6.59 13.90
C LEU A 222 -14.81 5.82 12.58
N LYS A 223 -14.19 4.66 12.59
CA LYS A 223 -13.96 3.83 11.40
C LYS A 223 -14.32 2.38 11.67
N PHE A 224 -15.07 1.78 10.76
CA PHE A 224 -15.33 0.35 10.69
C PHE A 224 -14.52 -0.26 9.52
N GLY A 225 -13.91 -1.43 9.75
CA GLY A 225 -13.12 -2.16 8.77
C GLY A 225 -13.50 -3.63 8.70
N LEU A 226 -13.34 -4.20 7.52
CA LEU A 226 -13.50 -5.62 7.22
C LEU A 226 -12.23 -6.11 6.54
N GLY A 227 -11.60 -7.12 7.12
CA GLY A 227 -10.43 -7.79 6.56
C GLY A 227 -10.72 -9.25 6.22
N PHE A 228 -9.84 -9.84 5.39
CA PHE A 228 -9.86 -11.27 5.08
C PHE A 228 -8.43 -11.79 5.06
N HIS A 229 -8.20 -12.93 5.70
CA HIS A 229 -6.91 -13.61 5.66
C HIS A 229 -7.06 -15.14 5.73
N GLU A 230 -6.11 -15.88 5.18
CA GLU A 230 -5.92 -17.28 5.51
C GLU A 230 -5.12 -17.40 6.80
N PHE A 231 -5.50 -18.34 7.65
CA PHE A 231 -4.83 -18.57 8.94
C PHE A 231 -3.74 -19.64 8.79
N GLY A 232 -2.48 -19.23 8.91
CA GLY A 232 -1.34 -20.14 8.78
C GLY A 232 0.01 -19.44 8.69
N ALA A 233 1.07 -20.23 8.54
CA ALA A 233 2.40 -19.69 8.32
C ALA A 233 2.57 -19.21 6.87
N THR A 234 3.28 -18.11 6.68
CA THR A 234 3.49 -17.42 5.39
C THR A 234 4.04 -18.33 4.27
N THR A 235 4.83 -19.33 4.63
CA THR A 235 5.46 -20.26 3.67
C THR A 235 4.70 -21.58 3.52
N LYS A 236 3.55 -21.75 4.19
CA LYS A 236 2.77 -22.99 4.10
C LYS A 236 1.46 -22.72 3.38
N ALA A 237 1.19 -23.54 2.37
CA ALA A 237 -0.14 -23.58 1.77
C ALA A 237 -1.10 -24.20 2.78
N VAL A 238 -2.18 -23.50 3.09
CA VAL A 238 -3.22 -24.00 3.98
C VAL A 238 -4.41 -24.52 3.19
N GLY A 239 -4.70 -23.88 2.03
CA GLY A 239 -5.87 -24.19 1.20
C GLY A 239 -7.18 -24.02 1.95
N GLY A 240 -7.14 -23.19 2.99
CA GLY A 240 -8.27 -22.95 3.86
C GLY A 240 -9.20 -21.84 3.35
N PRO A 241 -10.31 -21.59 4.06
CA PRO A 241 -11.16 -20.45 3.76
C PRO A 241 -10.46 -19.14 4.11
N GLY A 242 -10.80 -18.08 3.40
CA GLY A 242 -10.46 -16.71 3.82
C GLY A 242 -11.33 -16.33 5.01
N TYR A 243 -10.73 -16.19 6.18
CA TYR A 243 -11.42 -15.83 7.42
C TYR A 243 -11.68 -14.33 7.50
N PRO A 244 -12.91 -13.89 7.77
CA PRO A 244 -13.19 -12.48 8.01
C PRO A 244 -12.65 -12.02 9.36
N SER A 245 -12.24 -10.75 9.40
CA SER A 245 -11.91 -10.03 10.62
C SER A 245 -12.62 -8.68 10.63
N TYR A 246 -13.11 -8.26 11.80
CA TYR A 246 -13.89 -7.04 11.98
C TYR A 246 -13.10 -6.05 12.83
N HIS A 247 -12.99 -4.81 12.37
CA HIS A 247 -12.17 -3.78 12.98
C HIS A 247 -13.02 -2.57 13.33
N LEU A 248 -12.94 -2.11 14.57
CA LEU A 248 -13.50 -0.85 15.03
C LEU A 248 -12.38 0.06 15.50
N SER A 249 -12.31 1.26 14.96
CA SER A 249 -11.22 2.19 15.25
C SER A 249 -11.76 3.57 15.62
N VAL A 250 -11.19 4.16 16.66
CA VAL A 250 -11.49 5.53 17.09
C VAL A 250 -10.19 6.28 17.29
N TRP A 251 -10.08 7.46 16.69
CA TRP A 251 -8.87 8.26 16.88
C TRP A 251 -9.10 9.76 16.73
N MET A 252 -8.16 10.53 17.26
CA MET A 252 -8.04 11.96 17.09
C MET A 252 -7.14 12.30 15.91
N ASN A 253 -7.60 13.22 15.08
CA ASN A 253 -6.82 13.84 14.01
C ASN A 253 -6.39 15.25 14.44
N LYS A 254 -5.11 15.54 14.41
CA LYS A 254 -4.56 16.88 14.64
C LYS A 254 -3.82 17.36 13.41
N PRO A 255 -4.27 18.43 12.74
CA PRO A 255 -3.49 19.01 11.63
C PRO A 255 -2.07 19.31 12.06
N PHE A 256 -1.10 18.93 11.25
CA PHE A 256 0.31 19.09 11.50
C PHE A 256 1.00 19.62 10.26
N ARG A 257 1.64 20.78 10.40
CA ARG A 257 2.21 21.49 9.25
C ARG A 257 1.17 21.71 8.14
N ARG A 258 1.61 21.96 6.91
CA ARG A 258 0.71 22.30 5.78
C ARG A 258 0.13 21.07 5.07
N SER A 259 0.75 19.90 5.20
CA SER A 259 0.48 18.75 4.33
C SER A 259 0.08 17.49 5.07
N GLY A 260 0.01 17.52 6.40
CA GLY A 260 -0.18 16.31 7.17
C GLY A 260 -1.18 16.43 8.30
N VAL A 261 -1.54 15.26 8.81
CA VAL A 261 -2.38 15.10 10.00
C VAL A 261 -1.74 14.05 10.91
N LEU A 262 -1.49 14.43 12.15
CA LEU A 262 -1.12 13.46 13.18
C LEU A 262 -2.37 12.73 13.63
N GLN A 263 -2.23 11.42 13.82
CA GLN A 263 -3.28 10.52 14.26
C GLN A 263 -2.85 9.83 15.55
N ALA A 264 -3.75 9.70 16.51
CA ALA A 264 -3.54 8.89 17.71
C ALA A 264 -4.86 8.34 18.19
N GLY A 265 -4.91 7.05 18.51
CA GLY A 265 -6.16 6.41 18.90
C GLY A 265 -6.05 4.94 19.21
N PHE A 266 -7.19 4.28 19.10
CA PHE A 266 -7.38 2.89 19.47
C PHE A 266 -8.07 2.11 18.36
N VAL A 267 -7.67 0.84 18.20
CA VAL A 267 -8.29 -0.14 17.30
C VAL A 267 -8.62 -1.38 18.12
N MET A 268 -9.85 -1.85 17.99
CA MET A 268 -10.26 -3.17 18.43
C MET A 268 -10.54 -4.04 17.20
N ALA A 269 -10.04 -5.26 17.18
CA ALA A 269 -10.27 -6.18 16.09
C ALA A 269 -10.70 -7.55 16.61
N TYR A 270 -11.67 -8.16 15.94
CA TYR A 270 -12.14 -9.53 16.19
C TYR A 270 -11.79 -10.40 14.98
N TYR A 271 -11.19 -11.56 15.23
CA TYR A 271 -10.76 -12.51 14.21
C TYR A 271 -11.53 -13.82 14.31
N THR A 272 -12.29 -14.16 13.28
CA THR A 272 -13.02 -15.43 13.25
C THR A 272 -12.08 -16.63 13.19
N SER A 273 -10.91 -16.49 12.54
CA SER A 273 -9.88 -17.54 12.51
C SER A 273 -9.33 -17.87 13.90
N PHE A 274 -9.19 -16.85 14.77
CA PHE A 274 -8.74 -17.06 16.15
C PHE A 274 -9.81 -17.81 16.94
N TYR A 275 -11.08 -17.45 16.75
CA TYR A 275 -12.20 -18.12 17.40
C TYR A 275 -12.25 -19.62 17.02
N ASP A 276 -12.22 -19.93 15.71
CA ASP A 276 -12.25 -21.31 15.25
C ASP A 276 -11.05 -22.13 15.74
N TYR A 277 -9.86 -21.52 15.76
CA TYR A 277 -8.67 -22.16 16.30
C TYR A 277 -8.78 -22.41 17.82
N ILE A 278 -9.29 -21.43 18.58
CA ILE A 278 -9.48 -21.56 20.04
C ILE A 278 -10.41 -22.75 20.33
N ILE A 279 -11.54 -22.84 19.63
CA ILE A 279 -12.50 -23.94 19.79
C ILE A 279 -11.87 -25.28 19.41
N SER A 280 -11.28 -25.36 18.21
CA SER A 280 -10.73 -26.61 17.68
C SER A 280 -9.57 -27.16 18.52
N GLN A 281 -8.79 -26.28 19.15
CA GLN A 281 -7.62 -26.65 19.96
C GLN A 281 -7.86 -26.61 21.46
N GLN A 282 -9.09 -26.30 21.89
CA GLN A 282 -9.44 -26.12 23.31
C GLN A 282 -8.42 -25.25 24.04
N LEU A 283 -8.08 -24.10 23.41
CA LEU A 283 -6.96 -23.28 23.84
C LEU A 283 -7.24 -22.53 25.15
N TYR A 284 -8.51 -22.28 25.44
CA TYR A 284 -9.01 -21.62 26.62
C TYR A 284 -10.27 -22.34 27.14
N ASP A 285 -10.48 -22.33 28.44
CA ASP A 285 -11.63 -22.97 29.08
C ASP A 285 -12.92 -22.11 28.99
N SER A 286 -12.79 -20.84 28.66
CA SER A 286 -13.92 -19.90 28.54
C SER A 286 -13.51 -18.60 27.86
N GLN A 287 -14.50 -17.75 27.53
CA GLN A 287 -14.33 -16.41 26.96
C GLN A 287 -13.72 -16.43 25.55
N GLU A 288 -14.02 -17.40 24.75
CA GLU A 288 -13.43 -17.65 23.41
C GLU A 288 -13.57 -16.42 22.50
N HIS A 289 -14.75 -15.79 22.48
CA HIS A 289 -14.97 -14.55 21.71
C HIS A 289 -14.06 -13.42 22.18
N MET A 290 -13.94 -13.21 23.48
CA MET A 290 -13.06 -12.18 24.02
C MET A 290 -11.59 -12.48 23.70
N ARG A 291 -11.18 -13.77 23.80
CA ARG A 291 -9.83 -14.22 23.48
C ARG A 291 -9.49 -14.14 22.00
N SER A 292 -10.51 -14.04 21.12
CA SER A 292 -10.37 -13.85 19.68
C SER A 292 -10.28 -12.37 19.28
N THR A 293 -10.28 -11.46 20.25
CA THR A 293 -10.14 -10.03 20.00
C THR A 293 -8.71 -9.54 20.26
N THR A 294 -8.36 -8.42 19.63
CA THR A 294 -7.12 -7.67 19.91
C THR A 294 -7.43 -6.21 20.16
N GLY A 295 -6.63 -5.56 21.01
CA GLY A 295 -6.72 -4.13 21.31
C GLY A 295 -5.37 -3.45 21.09
N VAL A 296 -5.36 -2.38 20.29
CA VAL A 296 -4.15 -1.67 19.86
C VAL A 296 -4.29 -0.19 20.12
N VAL A 297 -3.32 0.44 20.77
CA VAL A 297 -3.12 1.89 20.71
C VAL A 297 -2.14 2.21 19.61
N PHE A 298 -2.39 3.29 18.88
CA PHE A 298 -1.52 3.67 17.79
C PHE A 298 -1.29 5.18 17.70
N ALA A 299 -0.17 5.53 17.08
CA ALA A 299 0.10 6.87 16.58
C ALA A 299 0.48 6.78 15.09
N GLY A 300 0.22 7.85 14.35
CA GLY A 300 0.48 7.85 12.92
C GLY A 300 0.47 9.22 12.29
N HIS A 301 0.82 9.24 11.03
CA HIS A 301 0.81 10.42 10.18
C HIS A 301 0.07 10.14 8.88
N GLU A 302 -0.77 11.08 8.47
CA GLU A 302 -1.49 11.03 7.21
C GLU A 302 -1.01 12.16 6.30
N PHE A 303 -0.53 11.79 5.12
CA PHE A 303 -0.12 12.70 4.05
C PHE A 303 -1.30 12.96 3.11
N VAL A 304 -1.61 14.22 2.84
CA VAL A 304 -2.85 14.60 2.15
C VAL A 304 -2.58 15.12 0.75
N PHE A 305 -3.28 14.56 -0.22
CA PHE A 305 -3.20 14.87 -1.65
C PHE A 305 -4.62 15.15 -2.20
N GLY A 306 -5.19 16.29 -1.83
CA GLY A 306 -6.56 16.65 -2.21
C GLY A 306 -7.61 15.77 -1.54
N LYS A 307 -8.34 14.99 -2.31
CA LYS A 307 -9.30 14.00 -1.80
C LYS A 307 -8.67 12.68 -1.41
N PHE A 308 -7.43 12.43 -1.78
CA PHE A 308 -6.69 11.23 -1.43
C PHE A 308 -5.71 11.50 -0.29
N SER A 309 -5.39 10.46 0.45
CA SER A 309 -4.31 10.52 1.43
C SER A 309 -3.63 9.16 1.61
N PHE A 310 -2.41 9.21 2.10
CA PHE A 310 -1.64 8.05 2.53
C PHE A 310 -1.41 8.14 4.03
N SER A 311 -1.79 7.09 4.77
CA SER A 311 -1.59 7.00 6.22
C SER A 311 -0.52 5.96 6.54
N ALA A 312 0.37 6.30 7.47
CA ALA A 312 1.30 5.37 8.11
C ALA A 312 1.08 5.41 9.62
N GLN A 313 0.83 4.26 10.23
CA GLN A 313 0.48 4.11 11.64
C GLN A 313 1.38 3.04 12.26
N ALA A 314 1.90 3.31 13.46
CA ALA A 314 2.59 2.35 14.31
C ALA A 314 1.79 2.16 15.59
N GLY A 315 1.60 0.92 16.01
CA GLY A 315 0.76 0.58 17.15
C GLY A 315 1.41 -0.43 18.09
N LEU A 316 0.90 -0.41 19.33
CA LEU A 316 1.26 -1.35 20.37
C LEU A 316 0.00 -2.12 20.80
N TYR A 317 0.10 -3.43 20.84
CA TYR A 317 -0.95 -4.27 21.40
C TYR A 317 -1.04 -4.10 22.91
N LEU A 318 -2.16 -3.61 23.40
CA LEU A 318 -2.51 -3.65 24.83
C LEU A 318 -3.18 -4.97 25.18
N TYR A 319 -3.79 -5.62 24.20
CA TYR A 319 -4.49 -6.88 24.37
C TYR A 319 -4.28 -7.75 23.11
N ASN A 320 -3.63 -8.91 23.27
CA ASN A 320 -3.37 -9.88 22.21
C ASN A 320 -3.22 -11.29 22.79
N PRO A 321 -4.24 -11.82 23.48
CA PRO A 321 -4.12 -13.07 24.22
C PRO A 321 -3.92 -14.27 23.35
N PHE A 322 -4.60 -14.33 22.19
CA PHE A 322 -4.52 -15.46 21.26
C PHE A 322 -3.08 -15.70 20.79
N TYR A 323 -2.43 -14.69 20.22
CA TYR A 323 -1.07 -14.83 19.68
C TYR A 323 -0.07 -15.27 20.75
N ILE A 324 -0.14 -14.64 21.92
CA ILE A 324 0.75 -14.98 23.05
C ILE A 324 0.55 -16.44 23.49
N LYS A 325 -0.71 -16.89 23.64
CA LYS A 325 -1.02 -18.27 24.07
C LYS A 325 -0.60 -19.28 23.01
N GLN A 326 -0.86 -18.98 21.72
CA GLN A 326 -0.46 -19.82 20.59
C GLN A 326 1.07 -20.01 20.56
N LYS A 327 1.85 -18.93 20.63
CA LYS A 327 3.32 -19.01 20.61
C LYS A 327 3.92 -19.72 21.83
N LYS A 328 3.26 -19.63 22.97
CA LYS A 328 3.62 -20.43 24.16
C LYS A 328 3.32 -21.92 23.92
N LYS A 329 2.18 -22.29 23.36
CA LYS A 329 1.82 -23.67 23.03
C LYS A 329 2.76 -24.28 22.00
N GLU A 330 3.19 -23.49 20.99
CA GLU A 330 4.17 -23.88 19.98
C GLU A 330 5.61 -23.98 20.51
N GLY A 331 5.89 -23.56 21.76
CA GLY A 331 7.23 -23.52 22.35
C GLY A 331 8.15 -22.44 21.76
N THR A 332 7.61 -21.53 20.95
CA THR A 332 8.38 -20.52 20.19
C THR A 332 8.37 -19.13 20.84
N TRP A 333 7.70 -18.98 21.98
CA TRP A 333 7.57 -17.69 22.68
C TRP A 333 8.90 -17.06 23.10
N HIS A 334 9.95 -17.85 23.28
CA HIS A 334 11.29 -17.35 23.65
C HIS A 334 11.94 -16.54 22.51
N GLN A 335 11.54 -16.73 21.26
CA GLN A 335 12.09 -16.04 20.10
C GLN A 335 11.73 -14.55 20.12
N LEU A 336 12.74 -13.67 19.90
CA LEU A 336 12.55 -12.22 19.92
C LEU A 336 11.54 -11.75 18.85
N GLY A 337 11.58 -12.35 17.65
CA GLY A 337 10.63 -12.04 16.58
C GLY A 337 9.18 -12.21 17.01
N ASN A 338 8.84 -13.35 17.63
CA ASN A 338 7.49 -13.64 18.11
C ASN A 338 7.05 -12.66 19.21
N LYS A 339 7.97 -12.23 20.09
CA LYS A 339 7.67 -11.20 21.09
C LYS A 339 7.40 -9.84 20.42
N LEU A 340 8.24 -9.45 19.46
CA LEU A 340 8.03 -8.20 18.73
C LEU A 340 6.69 -8.19 17.98
N GLU A 341 6.32 -9.28 17.32
CA GLU A 341 5.03 -9.42 16.63
C GLU A 341 3.83 -9.44 17.60
N ALA A 342 4.02 -9.97 18.82
CA ALA A 342 2.97 -9.98 19.84
C ALA A 342 2.62 -8.59 20.38
N PHE A 343 3.59 -7.66 20.36
CA PHE A 343 3.45 -6.35 20.96
C PHE A 343 3.37 -5.22 19.94
N ASN A 344 3.83 -5.41 18.70
CA ASN A 344 3.91 -4.34 17.73
C ASN A 344 3.08 -4.64 16.48
N THR A 345 2.43 -3.61 15.95
CA THR A 345 1.72 -3.67 14.68
C THR A 345 1.89 -2.36 13.92
N ASN A 346 1.87 -2.46 12.59
CA ASN A 346 1.94 -1.32 11.69
C ASN A 346 0.74 -1.37 10.74
N ARG A 347 0.29 -0.20 10.29
CA ARG A 347 -0.75 -0.08 9.29
C ARG A 347 -0.35 1.00 8.29
N ILE A 348 -0.41 0.68 7.02
CA ILE A 348 -0.30 1.66 5.93
C ILE A 348 -1.59 1.63 5.13
N GLY A 349 -2.07 2.80 4.74
CA GLY A 349 -3.37 2.87 4.08
C GLY A 349 -3.48 3.98 3.06
N LEU A 350 -4.28 3.72 2.05
CA LEU A 350 -4.76 4.71 1.09
C LEU A 350 -6.19 5.06 1.42
N ASN A 351 -6.49 6.35 1.53
CA ASN A 351 -7.81 6.85 1.87
C ASN A 351 -8.34 7.76 0.77
N TYR A 352 -9.65 7.76 0.61
CA TYR A 352 -10.42 8.62 -0.26
C TYR A 352 -11.52 9.33 0.52
N TYR A 353 -11.66 10.65 0.33
CA TYR A 353 -12.65 11.52 0.96
C TYR A 353 -13.60 12.08 -0.11
N PRO A 354 -14.77 11.44 -0.35
CA PRO A 354 -15.60 11.76 -1.51
C PRO A 354 -16.25 13.15 -1.47
N PHE A 355 -16.69 13.62 -0.31
CA PHE A 355 -17.61 14.76 -0.25
C PHE A 355 -16.92 16.12 -0.13
N LYS A 356 -15.76 16.21 0.49
CA LYS A 356 -15.07 17.48 0.69
C LYS A 356 -13.62 17.41 0.25
N LYS A 357 -13.22 18.33 -0.61
CA LYS A 357 -11.80 18.62 -0.75
C LYS A 357 -11.30 19.14 0.60
N ARG A 358 -10.18 18.64 1.07
CA ARG A 358 -9.51 19.27 2.19
C ARG A 358 -9.19 20.70 1.81
N ASN A 359 -9.73 21.64 2.56
CA ASN A 359 -9.38 23.03 2.39
C ASN A 359 -7.91 23.27 2.79
N SER A 360 -7.43 24.47 2.58
CA SER A 360 -6.06 24.89 2.97
C SER A 360 -5.71 24.64 4.45
N LEU A 361 -6.70 24.31 5.26
CA LEU A 361 -6.59 24.15 6.71
C LEU A 361 -6.54 22.67 7.14
N ASN A 362 -6.47 21.72 6.21
CA ASN A 362 -6.52 20.28 6.49
C ASN A 362 -7.72 19.86 7.37
N GLN A 363 -8.84 20.56 7.26
CA GLN A 363 -10.06 20.24 8.01
C GLN A 363 -10.79 19.08 7.36
N LEU A 364 -11.00 18.02 8.12
CA LEU A 364 -11.73 16.83 7.69
C LEU A 364 -13.16 16.77 8.19
N LYS A 365 -13.52 17.60 9.18
CA LYS A 365 -14.77 17.51 9.90
C LYS A 365 -15.99 17.42 8.97
N GLY A 366 -16.86 16.48 9.27
CA GLY A 366 -18.06 16.22 8.48
C GLY A 366 -17.76 15.55 7.13
N ASN A 367 -16.78 14.65 7.06
CA ASN A 367 -16.44 13.93 5.83
C ASN A 367 -16.46 12.41 6.02
N LEU A 368 -16.93 11.72 4.99
CA LEU A 368 -16.79 10.28 4.87
C LEU A 368 -15.36 9.94 4.46
N GLN A 369 -14.80 8.87 5.00
CA GLN A 369 -13.56 8.26 4.56
C GLN A 369 -13.83 6.85 4.04
N MET A 370 -13.29 6.51 2.90
CA MET A 370 -13.18 5.15 2.41
C MET A 370 -11.69 4.81 2.31
N GLY A 371 -11.29 3.61 2.70
CA GLY A 371 -9.85 3.28 2.69
C GLY A 371 -9.56 1.80 2.55
N ILE A 372 -8.31 1.54 2.16
CA ILE A 372 -7.71 0.20 2.14
C ILE A 372 -6.42 0.30 2.94
N TYR A 373 -6.31 -0.53 3.97
CA TYR A 373 -5.12 -0.59 4.82
C TYR A 373 -4.49 -1.98 4.73
N LEU A 374 -3.17 -2.01 4.57
CA LEU A 374 -2.38 -3.19 4.86
C LEU A 374 -1.97 -3.14 6.33
N LYS A 375 -2.41 -4.12 7.10
CA LYS A 375 -1.96 -4.35 8.47
C LYS A 375 -0.81 -5.36 8.46
N ALA A 376 0.22 -5.08 9.23
CA ALA A 376 1.35 -5.98 9.41
C ALA A 376 1.78 -5.99 10.89
N ASN A 377 2.31 -7.13 11.34
CA ASN A 377 2.96 -7.26 12.63
C ASN A 377 4.47 -7.25 12.39
N VAL A 378 5.12 -6.14 12.76
CA VAL A 378 6.50 -5.82 12.40
C VAL A 378 6.66 -5.78 10.86
N ALA A 379 7.21 -6.83 10.25
CA ALA A 379 7.43 -6.93 8.81
C ALA A 379 6.51 -7.95 8.12
N GLN A 380 5.74 -8.74 8.87
CA GLN A 380 4.85 -9.76 8.33
C GLN A 380 3.46 -9.20 8.11
N ALA A 381 2.99 -9.23 6.85
CA ALA A 381 1.61 -8.86 6.53
C ALA A 381 0.63 -9.78 7.26
N ASP A 382 -0.43 -9.19 7.81
CA ASP A 382 -1.51 -9.89 8.49
C ASP A 382 -2.77 -9.95 7.60
N LEU A 383 -3.19 -8.80 7.08
CA LEU A 383 -4.36 -8.71 6.20
C LEU A 383 -4.46 -7.37 5.47
N PHE A 384 -5.28 -7.34 4.43
CA PHE A 384 -5.86 -6.11 3.90
C PHE A 384 -7.19 -5.81 4.59
N GLU A 385 -7.32 -4.58 5.10
CA GLU A 385 -8.55 -4.05 5.73
C GLU A 385 -9.21 -3.06 4.78
N TYR A 386 -10.44 -3.32 4.39
CA TYR A 386 -11.32 -2.39 3.67
C TYR A 386 -12.17 -1.65 4.68
N CYS A 387 -12.19 -0.33 4.63
CA CYS A 387 -12.82 0.43 5.69
C CYS A 387 -13.64 1.62 5.20
N VAL A 388 -14.62 1.96 6.04
CA VAL A 388 -15.41 3.18 5.94
C VAL A 388 -15.39 3.89 7.29
N GLY A 389 -15.20 5.19 7.29
CA GLY A 389 -15.16 6.00 8.50
C GLY A 389 -15.78 7.37 8.30
N TYR A 390 -16.05 8.03 9.42
CA TYR A 390 -16.59 9.38 9.45
C TYR A 390 -15.79 10.26 10.40
N VAL A 391 -15.50 11.48 9.95
CA VAL A 391 -14.77 12.49 10.74
C VAL A 391 -15.74 13.50 11.30
N PHE A 392 -15.75 13.65 12.62
CA PHE A 392 -16.58 14.59 13.37
C PHE A 392 -15.91 15.94 13.60
#